data_01f9c5ef39ebfd9f2e2a926d00bb72ad
#
_entry.id   01f9c5ef39ebfd9f2e2a926d00bb72ad
#
_cell.length_a   1.000
_cell.length_b   1.000
_cell.length_c   1.000
_cell.angle_alpha   90.00
_cell.angle_beta   90.00
_cell.angle_gamma   90.00
#
_symmetry.space_group_name_H-M   'P 1'
#
loop_
_entity.id
_entity.type
_entity.pdbx_description
1 polymer ?
#
loop_
_entity_poly.entity_id
_entity_poly.type
_entity_poly.pdbx_seq_one_letter_code
_entity_poly.pdbx_strand_id
1 'polypeptide(L)'
;MKLLEGKTAIVTGASRGIGKGIATVFAQHGAHVAFTYSSSPEAAEALENELQSFGTKVKAYKSNAANFEAAQQLAADVLEDFGQIDILVNNAGITKDNLLMRMGEEDFD
;
A
#
# COMPACT_ATOMS: atom_id res chain seq x y z
N MET A 1 -15.46 -11.28 7.42
CA MET A 1 -15.48 -11.59 5.99
C MET A 1 -14.27 -11.00 5.31
N LYS A 2 -13.61 -11.76 4.46
CA LYS A 2 -12.39 -11.31 3.81
C LYS A 2 -12.66 -11.01 2.34
N LEU A 3 -12.97 -9.77 2.07
CA LEU A 3 -13.36 -9.34 0.73
C LEU A 3 -12.18 -9.26 -0.23
N LEU A 4 -10.97 -9.14 0.29
CA LEU A 4 -9.78 -8.90 -0.53
C LEU A 4 -8.77 -10.02 -0.42
N GLU A 5 -9.19 -11.18 -0.01
CA GLU A 5 -8.29 -12.31 0.17
C GLU A 5 -7.55 -12.60 -1.13
N GLY A 6 -6.23 -12.71 -1.04
CA GLY A 6 -5.40 -12.99 -2.19
C GLY A 6 -5.03 -11.77 -3.02
N LYS A 7 -5.56 -10.60 -2.69
CA LYS A 7 -5.23 -9.38 -3.42
C LYS A 7 -4.04 -8.70 -2.78
N THR A 8 -3.31 -7.94 -3.58
CA THR A 8 -2.17 -7.15 -3.11
C THR A 8 -2.45 -5.68 -3.35
N ALA A 9 -2.32 -4.88 -2.30
CA ALA A 9 -2.58 -3.45 -2.36
C ALA A 9 -1.33 -2.67 -2.01
N ILE A 10 -1.10 -1.57 -2.74
CA ILE A 10 -0.08 -0.59 -2.38
C ILE A 10 -0.79 0.62 -1.81
N VAL A 11 -0.36 1.06 -0.63
CA VAL A 11 -0.90 2.26 0.00
C VAL A 11 0.25 3.21 0.27
N THR A 12 0.26 4.35 -0.40
CA THR A 12 1.34 5.31 -0.20
C THR A 12 1.03 6.20 0.99
N GLY A 13 2.07 6.54 1.76
CA GLY A 13 1.91 7.42 2.91
C GLY A 13 1.08 6.83 4.02
N ALA A 14 1.27 5.55 4.33
CA ALA A 14 0.37 4.82 5.21
C ALA A 14 0.83 4.74 6.65
N SER A 15 1.96 5.37 7.01
CA SER A 15 2.45 5.23 8.39
C SER A 15 1.54 5.92 9.41
N ARG A 16 0.65 6.79 8.97
CA ARG A 16 -0.28 7.48 9.87
C ARG A 16 -1.46 8.02 9.08
N GLY A 17 -2.47 8.49 9.82
CA GLY A 17 -3.61 9.18 9.23
C GLY A 17 -4.49 8.29 8.40
N ILE A 18 -5.02 8.86 7.32
CA ILE A 18 -5.97 8.16 6.46
C ILE A 18 -5.31 6.95 5.82
N GLY A 19 -4.05 7.09 5.40
CA GLY A 19 -3.36 5.96 4.78
C GLY A 19 -3.23 4.77 5.71
N LYS A 20 -2.94 5.02 6.99
CA LYS A 20 -2.87 3.96 7.98
C LYS A 20 -4.23 3.27 8.12
N GLY A 21 -5.30 4.05 8.15
CA GLY A 21 -6.64 3.46 8.25
C GLY A 21 -6.98 2.59 7.06
N ILE A 22 -6.64 3.06 5.86
CA ILE A 22 -6.90 2.29 4.65
C ILE A 22 -6.11 0.98 4.66
N ALA A 23 -4.83 1.05 4.99
CA ALA A 23 -3.99 -0.14 5.02
C ALA A 23 -4.52 -1.14 6.04
N THR A 24 -4.98 -0.67 7.18
CA THR A 24 -5.52 -1.53 8.21
C THR A 24 -6.77 -2.25 7.73
N VAL A 25 -7.70 -1.51 7.11
CA VAL A 25 -8.91 -2.12 6.59
C VAL A 25 -8.59 -3.18 5.54
N PHE A 26 -7.66 -2.86 4.65
CA PHE A 26 -7.29 -3.83 3.61
C PHE A 26 -6.73 -5.11 4.23
N ALA A 27 -5.85 -4.98 5.21
CA ALA A 27 -5.28 -6.16 5.86
C ALA A 27 -6.35 -6.96 6.58
N GLN A 28 -7.31 -6.29 7.22
CA GLN A 28 -8.40 -6.96 7.90
C GLN A 28 -9.26 -7.76 6.93
N HIS A 29 -9.33 -7.32 5.68
CA HIS A 29 -10.11 -8.03 4.66
C HIS A 29 -9.29 -9.03 3.86
N GLY A 30 -8.09 -9.33 4.33
CA GLY A 30 -7.30 -10.41 3.73
C GLY A 30 -6.32 -9.99 2.67
N ALA A 31 -6.19 -8.69 2.40
CA ALA A 31 -5.24 -8.23 1.39
C ALA A 31 -3.81 -8.29 1.93
N HIS A 32 -2.89 -8.57 1.04
CA HIS A 32 -1.48 -8.32 1.30
C HIS A 32 -1.23 -6.84 1.06
N VAL A 33 -0.44 -6.21 1.91
CA VAL A 33 -0.29 -4.76 1.87
C VAL A 33 1.16 -4.37 1.76
N ALA A 34 1.48 -3.58 0.75
CA ALA A 34 2.74 -2.88 0.63
C ALA A 34 2.44 -1.41 0.88
N PHE A 35 3.11 -0.80 1.83
CA PHE A 35 2.84 0.61 2.09
C PHE A 35 4.14 1.39 2.17
N THR A 36 4.05 2.70 1.95
CA THR A 36 5.23 3.54 1.98
C THR A 36 5.19 4.52 3.13
N TYR A 37 6.37 4.92 3.54
CA TYR A 37 6.55 5.99 4.52
C TYR A 37 7.73 6.84 4.06
N SER A 38 7.81 8.07 4.57
CA SER A 38 8.89 8.96 4.15
C SER A 38 9.87 9.28 5.27
N SER A 39 9.41 9.40 6.51
CA SER A 39 10.29 9.94 7.55
C SER A 39 10.18 9.28 8.92
N SER A 40 9.27 8.35 9.12
CA SER A 40 9.07 7.76 10.44
C SER A 40 9.22 6.25 10.40
N PRO A 41 10.46 5.75 10.38
CA PRO A 41 10.64 4.30 10.32
C PRO A 41 10.05 3.56 11.50
N GLU A 42 10.06 4.17 12.68
CA GLU A 42 9.48 3.50 13.84
C GLU A 42 7.98 3.31 13.71
N ALA A 43 7.28 4.33 13.19
CA ALA A 43 5.84 4.21 12.97
C ALA A 43 5.55 3.19 11.89
N ALA A 44 6.38 3.15 10.85
CA ALA A 44 6.20 2.19 9.77
C ALA A 44 6.40 0.76 10.27
N GLU A 45 7.42 0.54 11.08
CA GLU A 45 7.66 -0.79 11.62
C GLU A 45 6.54 -1.24 12.54
N ALA A 46 6.04 -0.33 13.37
CA ALA A 46 4.94 -0.64 14.25
C ALA A 46 3.69 -1.04 13.45
N LEU A 47 3.41 -0.30 12.38
CA LEU A 47 2.26 -0.62 11.54
C LEU A 47 2.46 -1.95 10.83
N GLU A 48 3.67 -2.18 10.32
CA GLU A 48 3.96 -3.44 9.65
C GLU A 48 3.68 -4.62 10.57
N ASN A 49 4.16 -4.54 11.81
CA ASN A 49 3.94 -5.60 12.78
C ASN A 49 2.47 -5.76 13.12
N GLU A 50 1.78 -4.63 13.29
CA GLU A 50 0.37 -4.67 13.63
C GLU A 50 -0.44 -5.35 12.53
N LEU A 51 -0.20 -4.99 11.28
CA LEU A 51 -0.99 -5.54 10.18
C LEU A 51 -0.64 -6.98 9.89
N GLN A 52 0.59 -7.39 10.15
CA GLN A 52 0.95 -8.80 9.96
C GLN A 52 0.17 -9.70 10.90
N SER A 53 -0.32 -9.18 11.99
CA SER A 53 -1.10 -9.98 12.92
C SER A 53 -2.42 -10.45 12.32
N PHE A 54 -2.86 -9.85 11.22
CA PHE A 54 -4.07 -10.31 10.53
C PHE A 54 -3.81 -11.51 9.63
N GLY A 55 -2.56 -11.95 9.51
CA GLY A 55 -2.24 -13.16 8.76
C GLY A 55 -1.90 -12.95 7.30
N THR A 56 -1.77 -11.71 6.85
CA THR A 56 -1.39 -11.43 5.48
C THR A 56 0.04 -10.93 5.41
N LYS A 57 0.60 -10.89 4.20
CA LYS A 57 1.94 -10.37 3.99
C LYS A 57 1.88 -8.85 3.98
N VAL A 58 2.74 -8.22 4.78
CA VAL A 58 2.78 -6.77 4.89
C VAL A 58 4.23 -6.33 4.88
N LYS A 59 4.54 -5.33 4.08
CA LYS A 59 5.90 -4.82 4.00
C LYS A 59 5.90 -3.31 3.85
N ALA A 60 6.77 -2.66 4.61
CA ALA A 60 6.93 -1.21 4.57
C ALA A 60 8.09 -0.85 3.65
N TYR A 61 7.90 0.20 2.86
CA TYR A 61 8.92 0.69 1.95
C TYR A 61 9.15 2.17 2.21
N LYS A 62 10.41 2.56 2.33
CA LYS A 62 10.72 3.98 2.42
C LYS A 62 10.73 4.54 1.00
N SER A 63 9.90 5.54 0.76
CA SER A 63 9.74 6.06 -0.58
C SER A 63 9.20 7.47 -0.56
N ASN A 64 9.72 8.31 -1.44
CA ASN A 64 9.17 9.63 -1.68
C ASN A 64 8.18 9.51 -2.85
N ALA A 65 6.91 9.34 -2.52
CA ALA A 65 5.91 9.04 -3.54
C ALA A 65 5.63 10.21 -4.47
N ALA A 66 6.17 11.40 -4.17
CA ALA A 66 6.01 12.53 -5.07
C ALA A 66 6.90 12.41 -6.31
N ASN A 67 7.84 11.49 -6.31
CA ASN A 67 8.79 11.33 -7.40
C ASN A 67 8.34 10.18 -8.29
N PHE A 68 8.21 10.48 -9.61
CA PHE A 68 7.72 9.48 -10.55
C PHE A 68 8.64 8.25 -10.61
N GLU A 69 9.94 8.48 -10.61
CA GLU A 69 10.89 7.37 -10.67
C GLU A 69 10.82 6.51 -9.41
N ALA A 70 10.63 7.16 -8.25
CA ALA A 70 10.48 6.40 -7.01
C ALA A 70 9.21 5.57 -7.04
N ALA A 71 8.15 6.10 -7.63
CA ALA A 71 6.90 5.33 -7.74
C ALA A 71 7.06 4.13 -8.65
N GLN A 72 7.80 4.29 -9.76
CA GLN A 72 8.07 3.16 -10.64
C GLN A 72 8.91 2.11 -9.96
N GLN A 73 9.92 2.53 -9.22
CA GLN A 73 10.77 1.59 -8.49
C GLN A 73 9.97 0.85 -7.44
N LEU A 74 9.07 1.56 -6.76
CA LEU A 74 8.22 0.94 -5.77
C LEU A 74 7.37 -0.16 -6.40
N ALA A 75 6.76 0.13 -7.54
CA ALA A 75 5.93 -0.87 -8.20
C ALA A 75 6.75 -2.09 -8.57
N ALA A 76 7.97 -1.89 -9.08
CA ALA A 76 8.83 -3.01 -9.42
C ALA A 76 9.21 -3.82 -8.19
N ASP A 77 9.51 -3.15 -7.08
CA ASP A 77 9.88 -3.84 -5.85
C ASP A 77 8.70 -4.65 -5.31
N VAL A 78 7.50 -4.09 -5.36
CA VAL A 78 6.32 -4.79 -4.87
C VAL A 78 6.00 -5.99 -5.75
N LEU A 79 6.13 -5.83 -7.06
CA LEU A 79 5.91 -6.98 -7.95
C LEU A 79 6.90 -8.10 -7.65
N GLU A 80 8.15 -7.74 -7.36
CA GLU A 80 9.14 -8.76 -7.05
C GLU A 80 8.84 -9.43 -5.72
N ASP A 81 8.42 -8.65 -4.72
CA ASP A 81 8.22 -9.18 -3.37
C ASP A 81 6.89 -9.89 -3.21
N PHE A 82 5.84 -9.41 -3.89
CA PHE A 82 4.48 -9.91 -3.71
C PHE A 82 3.96 -10.71 -4.89
N GLY A 83 4.55 -10.52 -6.07
CA GLY A 83 4.15 -11.26 -7.27
C GLY A 83 3.02 -10.63 -8.06
N GLN A 84 2.31 -9.67 -7.48
CA GLN A 84 1.19 -9.03 -8.17
C GLN A 84 0.85 -7.73 -7.48
N ILE A 85 0.14 -6.87 -8.21
CA ILE A 85 -0.42 -5.64 -7.66
C ILE A 85 -1.84 -5.53 -8.17
N ASP A 86 -2.80 -5.48 -7.28
CA ASP A 86 -4.21 -5.41 -7.66
C ASP A 86 -4.84 -4.05 -7.39
N ILE A 87 -4.34 -3.34 -6.37
CA ILE A 87 -4.94 -2.08 -5.93
C ILE A 87 -3.83 -1.11 -5.61
N LEU A 88 -4.02 0.13 -6.05
CA LEU A 88 -3.11 1.21 -5.66
C LEU A 88 -3.92 2.31 -5.01
N VAL A 89 -3.56 2.65 -3.77
CA VAL A 89 -4.14 3.79 -3.07
C VAL A 89 -3.04 4.85 -2.98
N ASN A 90 -3.20 5.93 -3.72
CA ASN A 90 -2.22 6.99 -3.75
C ASN A 90 -2.59 8.06 -2.71
N ASN A 91 -2.21 7.81 -1.48
CA ASN A 91 -2.56 8.68 -0.37
C ASN A 91 -1.55 9.79 -0.16
N ALA A 92 -0.26 9.51 -0.40
CA ALA A 92 0.77 10.54 -0.28
C ALA A 92 0.68 11.46 -1.47
N GLY A 93 0.65 12.68 -1.40
CA GLY A 93 0.58 13.59 -2.52
C GLY A 93 -0.74 13.59 -3.24
N ILE A 94 -1.82 13.25 -2.55
CA ILE A 94 -3.12 13.15 -3.18
C ILE A 94 -3.76 14.49 -3.43
N THR A 95 -4.62 14.48 -4.44
CA THR A 95 -5.77 15.35 -4.46
C THR A 95 -6.99 14.47 -4.18
N LYS A 96 -8.12 15.09 -3.92
CA LYS A 96 -9.31 14.34 -3.57
C LYS A 96 -9.70 13.33 -4.63
N ASP A 97 -9.38 13.64 -5.87
CA ASP A 97 -9.88 12.85 -6.99
C ASP A 97 -9.07 11.62 -7.28
N ASN A 98 -7.91 11.47 -6.65
CA ASN A 98 -6.98 10.40 -6.98
C ASN A 98 -6.69 9.48 -5.81
N LEU A 99 -7.68 9.30 -4.94
CA LEU A 99 -7.45 8.53 -3.74
C LEU A 99 -7.27 7.06 -4.03
N LEU A 100 -8.05 6.51 -4.95
CA LEU A 100 -8.06 5.07 -5.20
C LEU A 100 -8.03 4.80 -6.69
N MET A 101 -7.11 3.93 -7.10
CA MET A 101 -6.99 3.51 -8.49
C MET A 101 -6.81 2.01 -8.53
N ARG A 102 -7.32 1.38 -9.60
CA ARG A 102 -7.15 -0.06 -9.77
C ARG A 102 -6.05 -0.33 -10.79
N MET A 103 -5.25 -1.33 -10.49
CA MET A 103 -4.15 -1.71 -11.35
C MET A 103 -4.54 -2.93 -12.16
N GLY A 104 -3.94 -3.05 -13.34
CA GLY A 104 -4.14 -4.23 -14.15
C GLY A 104 -5.42 -4.27 -14.96
N GLU A 105 -6.19 -3.20 -14.93
CA GLU A 105 -7.42 -3.08 -15.69
C GLU A 105 -7.19 -2.21 -16.90
N GLU A 106 -7.73 -2.60 -18.02
CA GLU A 106 -7.55 -1.81 -19.23
C GLU A 106 -8.31 -0.51 -19.18
N ASP A 107 -9.30 -0.42 -18.33
CA ASP A 107 -10.06 0.82 -18.16
C ASP A 107 -9.49 1.67 -17.04
N PHE A 108 -8.30 1.36 -16.63
CA PHE A 108 -7.65 2.05 -15.55
C PHE A 108 -7.44 3.52 -15.85
N ASP A 109 -7.21 3.87 -17.05
CA ASP A 109 -6.97 5.27 -17.40
C ASP A 109 -8.16 6.16 -17.00
#